data_81b5fede47f866c355dd19e55ce2c15f
#
_entry.id   81b5fede47f866c355dd19e55ce2c15f
#
_cell.length_a   1.000
_cell.length_b   1.000
_cell.length_c   1.000
_cell.angle_alpha   90.00
_cell.angle_beta   90.00
_cell.angle_gamma   90.00
#
_symmetry.space_group_name_H-M   'P 1'
#
loop_
_entity.id
_entity.type
_entity.pdbx_description
1 polymer ?
#
loop_
_entity_poly.entity_id
_entity_poly.type
_entity_poly.pdbx_seq_one_letter_code
_entity_poly.pdbx_strand_id
1 'polypeptide(L)'
;MRLLGVTWVIISMKILYGFALDAHHWGWFDALPDAGLGLGVTLLALVGLNVGLAQRHDDDAIAAQATLILLLVGSAAGGLYGEFGVVVMIAFGTLVLHGMALLRGTGNLASLGIAASYLWVGVHALSDGWVVLGLHLVPLEDEVLTFLLMAAITGMNAVMATRFAHHDNWFSAGLHAVGVGRPGLWAVSVGLGMVGATLSVAAHRADVGYALAQVALLLVAFSGSYLAVRKVPWPALQLWVVWLPSVFTLAIIPLAVFDVEMAGLSVYALHAGLMVACTSVVVLKHEASVSDHVLWAGSMALVVLLTLLVPAGADDTSQHLLVGGVLTVWIGLASLALRRDAPSLAGVAVLSPWAWAMLFVGDFDDRLLSSDIVAIEINASLLAGFLAGAMLITYAVNLRLGDTGVNLGRNFTGGTELSARIRDAGSLDLWAAGTAFALLTVVVAVLGEGLALEWGLLLLVTPVLTEAVVALLGGRRHH
;
A
#
# COMPACT_ATOMS: atom_id res chain seq x y z
N MET A 1 24.47 -25.79 -23.80
CA MET A 1 23.74 -27.06 -23.81
C MET A 1 22.64 -27.14 -22.73
N ARG A 2 22.92 -26.80 -21.44
CA ARG A 2 21.93 -26.86 -20.35
C ARG A 2 20.70 -25.98 -20.62
N LEU A 3 20.92 -24.72 -21.00
CA LEU A 3 19.83 -23.76 -21.30
C LEU A 3 18.88 -24.26 -22.39
N LEU A 4 19.47 -24.85 -23.46
CA LEU A 4 18.69 -25.39 -24.57
C LEU A 4 17.87 -26.62 -24.15
N GLY A 5 18.42 -27.48 -23.28
CA GLY A 5 17.69 -28.61 -22.71
C GLY A 5 16.51 -28.17 -21.83
N VAL A 6 16.70 -27.17 -20.95
CA VAL A 6 15.65 -26.61 -20.14
C VAL A 6 14.54 -26.01 -21.00
N THR A 7 14.91 -25.22 -22.04
CA THR A 7 13.93 -24.63 -22.96
C THR A 7 13.11 -25.72 -23.67
N TRP A 8 13.74 -26.83 -24.11
CA TRP A 8 13.00 -27.92 -24.73
C TRP A 8 12.04 -28.62 -23.78
N VAL A 9 12.43 -28.84 -22.52
CA VAL A 9 11.55 -29.43 -21.50
C VAL A 9 10.33 -28.52 -21.30
N ILE A 10 10.54 -27.19 -21.15
CA ILE A 10 9.48 -26.21 -20.98
C ILE A 10 8.49 -26.21 -22.16
N ILE A 11 9.02 -26.23 -23.39
CA ILE A 11 8.19 -26.26 -24.61
C ILE A 11 7.42 -27.59 -24.71
N SER A 12 8.08 -28.72 -24.45
CA SER A 12 7.46 -30.05 -24.52
C SER A 12 6.32 -30.18 -23.50
N MET A 13 6.54 -29.70 -22.27
CA MET A 13 5.49 -29.71 -21.24
C MET A 13 4.33 -28.82 -21.61
N LYS A 14 4.56 -27.60 -22.17
CA LYS A 14 3.50 -26.73 -22.68
C LYS A 14 2.65 -27.43 -23.74
N ILE A 15 3.29 -28.16 -24.67
CA ILE A 15 2.57 -28.92 -25.71
C ILE A 15 1.72 -30.03 -25.09
N LEU A 16 2.25 -30.77 -24.09
CA LEU A 16 1.52 -31.83 -23.41
C LEU A 16 0.30 -31.30 -22.66
N TYR A 17 0.43 -30.18 -21.98
CA TYR A 17 -0.73 -29.54 -21.31
C TYR A 17 -1.78 -29.06 -22.31
N GLY A 18 -1.37 -28.42 -23.42
CA GLY A 18 -2.27 -28.03 -24.51
C GLY A 18 -2.99 -29.24 -25.08
N PHE A 19 -2.26 -30.31 -25.37
CA PHE A 19 -2.84 -31.56 -25.86
C PHE A 19 -3.84 -32.20 -24.90
N ALA A 20 -3.60 -32.15 -23.58
CA ALA A 20 -4.55 -32.66 -22.60
C ALA A 20 -5.86 -31.86 -22.58
N LEU A 21 -5.78 -30.53 -22.75
CA LEU A 21 -6.97 -29.67 -22.88
C LEU A 21 -7.72 -29.94 -24.18
N ASP A 22 -7.01 -30.05 -25.30
CA ASP A 22 -7.59 -30.39 -26.61
C ASP A 22 -8.23 -31.77 -26.61
N ALA A 23 -7.60 -32.77 -25.97
CA ALA A 23 -8.14 -34.11 -25.82
C ALA A 23 -9.46 -34.12 -25.04
N HIS A 24 -9.61 -33.26 -24.04
CA HIS A 24 -10.89 -33.06 -23.36
C HIS A 24 -11.93 -32.44 -24.29
N HIS A 25 -11.56 -31.44 -25.07
CA HIS A 25 -12.42 -30.79 -26.06
C HIS A 25 -12.85 -31.76 -27.17
N TRP A 26 -12.01 -32.73 -27.51
CA TRP A 26 -12.33 -33.79 -28.49
C TRP A 26 -13.15 -34.94 -27.90
N GLY A 27 -13.54 -34.88 -26.63
CA GLY A 27 -14.38 -35.89 -25.97
C GLY A 27 -13.62 -37.17 -25.59
N TRP A 28 -12.30 -37.17 -25.49
CA TRP A 28 -11.54 -38.37 -25.10
C TRP A 28 -11.86 -38.87 -23.70
N PHE A 29 -12.32 -37.97 -22.83
CA PHE A 29 -12.69 -38.30 -21.46
C PHE A 29 -14.19 -38.62 -21.27
N ASP A 30 -15.03 -38.50 -22.33
CA ASP A 30 -16.48 -38.69 -22.24
C ASP A 30 -16.88 -40.12 -21.88
N ALA A 31 -15.97 -41.08 -22.05
CA ALA A 31 -16.15 -42.45 -21.61
C ALA A 31 -16.03 -42.64 -20.09
N LEU A 32 -15.53 -41.64 -19.36
CA LEU A 32 -15.42 -41.67 -17.91
C LEU A 32 -16.73 -41.16 -17.27
N PRO A 33 -17.06 -41.60 -16.04
CA PRO A 33 -18.23 -41.12 -15.33
C PRO A 33 -18.24 -39.59 -15.13
N ASP A 34 -17.05 -38.98 -15.11
CA ASP A 34 -16.82 -37.54 -15.01
C ASP A 34 -15.63 -37.18 -15.89
N ALA A 35 -15.91 -36.56 -17.03
CA ALA A 35 -14.89 -36.11 -18.00
C ALA A 35 -13.95 -35.07 -17.42
N GLY A 36 -14.46 -34.18 -16.55
CA GLY A 36 -13.66 -33.17 -15.87
C GLY A 36 -12.68 -33.76 -14.85
N LEU A 37 -13.08 -34.80 -14.13
CA LEU A 37 -12.20 -35.54 -13.24
C LEU A 37 -11.08 -36.22 -14.03
N GLY A 38 -11.39 -36.78 -15.22
CA GLY A 38 -10.42 -37.35 -16.12
C GLY A 38 -9.35 -36.35 -16.58
N LEU A 39 -9.78 -35.16 -16.98
CA LEU A 39 -8.88 -34.06 -17.30
C LEU A 39 -8.04 -33.65 -16.09
N GLY A 40 -8.66 -33.44 -14.93
CA GLY A 40 -7.97 -33.03 -13.69
C GLY A 40 -6.87 -34.00 -13.29
N VAL A 41 -7.14 -35.32 -13.31
CA VAL A 41 -6.14 -36.37 -13.01
C VAL A 41 -5.00 -36.33 -14.03
N THR A 42 -5.30 -36.17 -15.33
CA THR A 42 -4.29 -36.07 -16.39
C THR A 42 -3.38 -34.87 -16.19
N LEU A 43 -3.96 -33.70 -15.90
CA LEU A 43 -3.20 -32.48 -15.63
C LEU A 43 -2.33 -32.61 -14.38
N LEU A 44 -2.83 -33.20 -13.30
CA LEU A 44 -2.07 -33.47 -12.08
C LEU A 44 -0.93 -34.47 -12.34
N ALA A 45 -1.16 -35.50 -13.15
CA ALA A 45 -0.09 -36.43 -13.56
C ALA A 45 1.01 -35.72 -14.36
N LEU A 46 0.65 -34.81 -15.27
CA LEU A 46 1.60 -33.99 -16.01
C LEU A 46 2.37 -33.03 -15.10
N VAL A 47 1.70 -32.43 -14.09
CA VAL A 47 2.37 -31.63 -13.06
C VAL A 47 3.37 -32.47 -12.29
N GLY A 48 2.98 -33.69 -11.86
CA GLY A 48 3.88 -34.64 -11.17
C GLY A 48 5.08 -35.00 -11.99
N LEU A 49 4.89 -35.27 -13.29
CA LEU A 49 5.98 -35.54 -14.24
C LEU A 49 6.93 -34.33 -14.35
N ASN A 50 6.37 -33.13 -14.48
CA ASN A 50 7.15 -31.90 -14.60
C ASN A 50 7.97 -31.61 -13.33
N VAL A 51 7.38 -31.82 -12.15
CA VAL A 51 8.07 -31.73 -10.85
C VAL A 51 9.21 -32.76 -10.78
N GLY A 52 8.99 -33.99 -11.21
CA GLY A 52 10.01 -35.02 -11.29
C GLY A 52 11.17 -34.65 -12.24
N LEU A 53 10.86 -34.05 -13.39
CA LEU A 53 11.87 -33.54 -14.32
C LEU A 53 12.64 -32.36 -13.72
N ALA A 54 11.94 -31.44 -13.02
CA ALA A 54 12.59 -30.32 -12.33
C ALA A 54 13.60 -30.81 -11.28
N GLN A 55 13.22 -31.80 -10.49
CA GLN A 55 14.13 -32.41 -9.50
C GLN A 55 15.32 -33.09 -10.18
N ARG A 56 15.09 -33.87 -11.25
CA ARG A 56 16.14 -34.58 -11.96
C ARG A 56 17.16 -33.66 -12.63
N HIS A 57 16.70 -32.52 -13.16
CA HIS A 57 17.56 -31.56 -13.85
C HIS A 57 18.13 -30.49 -12.94
N ASP A 58 17.69 -30.44 -11.70
CA ASP A 58 18.07 -29.42 -10.70
C ASP A 58 17.91 -27.98 -11.23
N ASP A 59 16.72 -27.70 -11.78
CA ASP A 59 16.43 -26.42 -12.44
C ASP A 59 15.18 -25.75 -11.89
N ASP A 60 15.35 -24.51 -11.40
CA ASP A 60 14.26 -23.72 -10.80
C ASP A 60 13.22 -23.26 -11.84
N ALA A 61 13.62 -23.06 -13.11
CA ALA A 61 12.69 -22.62 -14.14
C ALA A 61 11.68 -23.71 -14.52
N ILE A 62 12.12 -24.98 -14.55
CA ILE A 62 11.23 -26.14 -14.79
C ILE A 62 10.26 -26.29 -13.60
N ALA A 63 10.77 -26.15 -12.37
CA ALA A 63 9.94 -26.20 -11.16
C ALA A 63 8.91 -25.05 -11.13
N ALA A 64 9.31 -23.85 -11.50
CA ALA A 64 8.44 -22.67 -11.62
C ALA A 64 7.31 -22.91 -12.63
N GLN A 65 7.65 -23.45 -13.80
CA GLN A 65 6.64 -23.79 -14.82
C GLN A 65 5.63 -24.81 -14.30
N ALA A 66 6.09 -25.90 -13.65
CA ALA A 66 5.22 -26.95 -13.13
C ALA A 66 4.15 -26.38 -12.19
N THR A 67 4.56 -25.46 -11.35
CA THR A 67 3.71 -24.89 -10.29
C THR A 67 2.81 -23.78 -10.78
N LEU A 68 3.24 -22.96 -11.73
CA LEU A 68 2.34 -21.99 -12.39
C LEU A 68 1.23 -22.71 -13.15
N ILE A 69 1.55 -23.86 -13.79
CA ILE A 69 0.53 -24.67 -14.44
C ILE A 69 -0.43 -25.29 -13.43
N LEU A 70 0.04 -25.69 -12.25
CA LEU A 70 -0.85 -26.18 -11.18
C LEU A 70 -1.87 -25.11 -10.75
N LEU A 71 -1.48 -23.85 -10.69
CA LEU A 71 -2.43 -22.75 -10.43
C LEU A 71 -3.44 -22.58 -11.56
N LEU A 72 -3.02 -22.70 -12.84
CA LEU A 72 -3.94 -22.70 -13.98
C LEU A 72 -4.91 -23.89 -13.96
N VAL A 73 -4.43 -25.07 -13.58
CA VAL A 73 -5.29 -26.25 -13.37
C VAL A 73 -6.30 -25.99 -12.25
N GLY A 74 -5.87 -25.28 -11.19
CA GLY A 74 -6.75 -24.85 -10.11
C GLY A 74 -7.89 -23.96 -10.61
N SER A 75 -7.62 -23.04 -11.53
CA SER A 75 -8.68 -22.23 -12.15
C SER A 75 -9.64 -23.05 -13.00
N ALA A 76 -9.14 -24.07 -13.69
CA ALA A 76 -10.02 -24.99 -14.43
C ALA A 76 -10.92 -25.83 -13.49
N ALA A 77 -10.44 -26.16 -12.29
CA ALA A 77 -11.24 -26.88 -11.30
C ALA A 77 -12.46 -26.08 -10.81
N GLY A 78 -12.44 -24.76 -10.89
CA GLY A 78 -13.57 -23.91 -10.60
C GLY A 78 -14.79 -24.20 -11.46
N GLY A 79 -14.60 -24.58 -12.72
CA GLY A 79 -15.69 -25.02 -13.60
C GLY A 79 -16.36 -26.30 -13.16
N LEU A 80 -15.71 -27.13 -12.32
CA LEU A 80 -16.20 -28.42 -11.85
C LEU A 80 -16.78 -28.34 -10.42
N TYR A 81 -16.10 -27.63 -9.54
CA TYR A 81 -16.40 -27.64 -8.10
C TYR A 81 -16.72 -26.26 -7.55
N GLY A 82 -16.93 -25.27 -8.43
CA GLY A 82 -17.23 -23.90 -8.05
C GLY A 82 -16.10 -23.21 -7.28
N GLU A 83 -16.46 -22.20 -6.53
CA GLU A 83 -15.53 -21.37 -5.76
C GLU A 83 -14.69 -22.18 -4.75
N PHE A 84 -15.31 -23.13 -4.06
CA PHE A 84 -14.60 -24.01 -3.11
C PHE A 84 -13.46 -24.78 -3.78
N GLY A 85 -13.67 -25.28 -5.00
CA GLY A 85 -12.64 -25.94 -5.79
C GLY A 85 -11.45 -25.04 -6.08
N VAL A 86 -11.71 -23.79 -6.47
CA VAL A 86 -10.68 -22.77 -6.71
C VAL A 86 -9.88 -22.51 -5.43
N VAL A 87 -10.54 -22.27 -4.31
CA VAL A 87 -9.91 -22.01 -3.01
C VAL A 87 -8.96 -23.13 -2.60
N VAL A 88 -9.45 -24.38 -2.65
CA VAL A 88 -8.64 -25.56 -2.30
C VAL A 88 -7.43 -25.70 -3.23
N MET A 89 -7.63 -25.50 -4.53
CA MET A 89 -6.55 -25.69 -5.51
C MET A 89 -5.51 -24.59 -5.45
N ILE A 90 -5.89 -23.34 -5.18
CA ILE A 90 -4.92 -22.24 -4.98
C ILE A 90 -4.10 -22.50 -3.71
N ALA A 91 -4.74 -22.86 -2.60
CA ALA A 91 -4.05 -23.20 -1.37
C ALA A 91 -3.08 -24.38 -1.57
N PHE A 92 -3.54 -25.44 -2.25
CA PHE A 92 -2.73 -26.62 -2.56
C PHE A 92 -1.58 -26.28 -3.51
N GLY A 93 -1.81 -25.51 -4.57
CA GLY A 93 -0.77 -25.06 -5.49
C GLY A 93 0.30 -24.23 -4.79
N THR A 94 -0.10 -23.34 -3.89
CA THR A 94 0.81 -22.56 -3.06
C THR A 94 1.63 -23.46 -2.13
N LEU A 95 1.01 -24.46 -1.51
CA LEU A 95 1.69 -25.43 -0.66
C LEU A 95 2.75 -26.24 -1.45
N VAL A 96 2.41 -26.69 -2.66
CA VAL A 96 3.33 -27.42 -3.53
C VAL A 96 4.52 -26.55 -3.94
N LEU A 97 4.27 -25.28 -4.32
CA LEU A 97 5.33 -24.32 -4.64
C LEU A 97 6.30 -24.13 -3.48
N HIS A 98 5.75 -23.88 -2.29
CA HIS A 98 6.56 -23.71 -1.10
C HIS A 98 7.26 -24.99 -0.67
N GLY A 99 6.61 -26.15 -0.82
CA GLY A 99 7.24 -27.44 -0.61
C GLY A 99 8.44 -27.64 -1.54
N MET A 100 8.32 -27.30 -2.80
CA MET A 100 9.43 -27.35 -3.76
C MET A 100 10.55 -26.36 -3.40
N ALA A 101 10.22 -25.15 -2.97
CA ALA A 101 11.21 -24.18 -2.50
C ALA A 101 11.99 -24.69 -1.28
N LEU A 102 11.30 -25.34 -0.33
CA LEU A 102 11.93 -25.96 0.84
C LEU A 102 12.82 -27.14 0.48
N LEU A 103 12.35 -28.04 -0.38
CA LEU A 103 13.11 -29.23 -0.82
C LEU A 103 14.38 -28.84 -1.58
N ARG A 104 14.32 -27.78 -2.39
CA ARG A 104 15.45 -27.29 -3.18
C ARG A 104 16.31 -26.26 -2.46
N GLY A 105 15.84 -25.69 -1.35
CA GLY A 105 16.54 -24.66 -0.60
C GLY A 105 16.71 -23.34 -1.37
N THR A 106 15.77 -22.98 -2.30
CA THR A 106 15.93 -21.83 -3.19
C THR A 106 14.97 -20.68 -2.84
N GLY A 107 15.52 -19.48 -2.72
CA GLY A 107 14.74 -18.25 -2.57
C GLY A 107 13.94 -17.88 -3.83
N ASN A 108 14.37 -18.36 -5.00
CA ASN A 108 13.69 -18.10 -6.27
C ASN A 108 12.26 -18.66 -6.28
N LEU A 109 12.12 -19.95 -5.97
CA LEU A 109 10.82 -20.60 -5.92
C LEU A 109 9.96 -20.05 -4.78
N ALA A 110 10.58 -19.71 -3.64
CA ALA A 110 9.86 -19.06 -2.53
C ALA A 110 9.27 -17.71 -2.95
N SER A 111 10.06 -16.87 -3.64
CA SER A 111 9.58 -15.56 -4.13
C SER A 111 8.47 -15.70 -5.18
N LEU A 112 8.58 -16.67 -6.06
CA LEU A 112 7.55 -16.98 -7.05
C LEU A 112 6.27 -17.46 -6.38
N GLY A 113 6.36 -18.33 -5.36
CA GLY A 113 5.21 -18.82 -4.61
C GLY A 113 4.46 -17.68 -3.90
N ILE A 114 5.19 -16.77 -3.28
CA ILE A 114 4.62 -15.59 -2.64
C ILE A 114 3.91 -14.70 -3.69
N ALA A 115 4.57 -14.40 -4.80
CA ALA A 115 4.00 -13.54 -5.83
C ALA A 115 2.78 -14.19 -6.51
N ALA A 116 2.93 -15.45 -6.94
CA ALA A 116 1.88 -16.15 -7.65
C ALA A 116 0.63 -16.35 -6.79
N SER A 117 0.77 -16.72 -5.52
CA SER A 117 -0.37 -16.94 -4.63
C SER A 117 -1.22 -15.68 -4.43
N TYR A 118 -0.60 -14.56 -4.08
CA TYR A 118 -1.34 -13.31 -3.87
C TYR A 118 -1.96 -12.75 -5.15
N LEU A 119 -1.21 -12.78 -6.26
CA LEU A 119 -1.74 -12.30 -7.54
C LEU A 119 -2.87 -13.18 -8.06
N TRP A 120 -2.76 -14.50 -7.86
CA TRP A 120 -3.79 -15.43 -8.33
C TRP A 120 -5.10 -15.28 -7.56
N VAL A 121 -5.05 -15.10 -6.24
CA VAL A 121 -6.23 -14.76 -5.45
C VAL A 121 -6.82 -13.44 -5.94
N GLY A 122 -5.98 -12.41 -6.16
CA GLY A 122 -6.45 -11.13 -6.67
C GLY A 122 -7.14 -11.23 -8.03
N VAL A 123 -6.60 -12.03 -8.95
CA VAL A 123 -7.19 -12.26 -10.28
C VAL A 123 -8.57 -12.93 -10.16
N HIS A 124 -8.70 -13.97 -9.33
CA HIS A 124 -10.00 -14.62 -9.11
C HIS A 124 -10.99 -13.73 -8.38
N ALA A 125 -10.54 -13.00 -7.35
CA ALA A 125 -11.40 -12.10 -6.59
C ALA A 125 -11.98 -10.97 -7.46
N LEU A 126 -11.18 -10.42 -8.39
CA LEU A 126 -11.61 -9.35 -9.31
C LEU A 126 -12.27 -9.88 -10.59
N SER A 127 -12.22 -11.20 -10.85
CA SER A 127 -12.79 -11.74 -12.09
C SER A 127 -14.31 -11.64 -12.06
N ASP A 128 -14.87 -11.08 -13.10
CA ASP A 128 -16.31 -11.10 -13.38
C ASP A 128 -16.53 -12.08 -14.54
N GLY A 129 -16.21 -13.37 -14.29
CA GLY A 129 -16.29 -14.41 -15.29
C GLY A 129 -15.30 -14.27 -16.45
N TRP A 130 -14.14 -13.67 -16.22
CA TRP A 130 -13.10 -13.48 -17.24
C TRP A 130 -12.68 -14.81 -17.88
N VAL A 131 -12.45 -14.78 -19.18
CA VAL A 131 -11.89 -15.91 -19.91
C VAL A 131 -10.39 -15.66 -20.16
N VAL A 132 -9.55 -16.42 -19.50
CA VAL A 132 -8.09 -16.34 -19.65
C VAL A 132 -7.59 -17.66 -20.26
N LEU A 133 -6.93 -17.61 -21.40
CA LEU A 133 -6.43 -18.80 -22.12
C LEU A 133 -7.51 -19.86 -22.38
N GLY A 134 -8.76 -19.45 -22.58
CA GLY A 134 -9.89 -20.37 -22.80
C GLY A 134 -10.51 -20.96 -21.51
N LEU A 135 -10.00 -20.58 -20.33
CA LEU A 135 -10.54 -20.98 -19.02
C LEU A 135 -11.42 -19.88 -18.45
N HIS A 136 -12.63 -20.22 -18.04
CA HIS A 136 -13.48 -19.33 -17.29
C HIS A 136 -12.97 -19.23 -15.84
N LEU A 137 -12.61 -18.02 -15.42
CA LEU A 137 -12.21 -17.76 -14.05
C LEU A 137 -13.46 -17.62 -13.20
N VAL A 138 -13.62 -18.50 -12.22
CA VAL A 138 -14.71 -18.40 -11.24
C VAL A 138 -14.38 -17.30 -10.25
N PRO A 139 -15.24 -16.30 -10.04
CA PRO A 139 -15.03 -15.25 -9.06
C PRO A 139 -15.02 -15.82 -7.63
N LEU A 140 -14.31 -15.15 -6.73
CA LEU A 140 -14.35 -15.43 -5.30
C LEU A 140 -15.35 -14.47 -4.66
N GLU A 141 -16.61 -14.91 -4.54
CA GLU A 141 -17.71 -14.09 -4.02
C GLU A 141 -17.95 -14.33 -2.52
N ASP A 142 -17.65 -15.53 -2.02
CA ASP A 142 -17.80 -15.86 -0.61
C ASP A 142 -16.67 -15.25 0.24
N GLU A 143 -17.01 -14.27 1.07
CA GLU A 143 -16.10 -13.55 1.94
C GLU A 143 -15.36 -14.46 2.92
N VAL A 144 -16.05 -15.48 3.45
CA VAL A 144 -15.46 -16.41 4.42
C VAL A 144 -14.44 -17.31 3.74
N LEU A 145 -14.77 -17.87 2.58
CA LEU A 145 -13.85 -18.70 1.80
C LEU A 145 -12.65 -17.91 1.34
N THR A 146 -12.84 -16.69 0.85
CA THR A 146 -11.77 -15.80 0.43
C THR A 146 -10.88 -15.39 1.60
N PHE A 147 -11.47 -15.11 2.78
CA PHE A 147 -10.71 -14.82 3.99
C PHE A 147 -9.87 -16.02 4.45
N LEU A 148 -10.44 -17.22 4.47
CA LEU A 148 -9.72 -18.44 4.84
C LEU A 148 -8.58 -18.74 3.86
N LEU A 149 -8.80 -18.53 2.56
CA LEU A 149 -7.74 -18.64 1.55
C LEU A 149 -6.62 -17.63 1.80
N MET A 150 -6.96 -16.37 2.01
CA MET A 150 -5.99 -15.32 2.32
C MET A 150 -5.22 -15.61 3.61
N ALA A 151 -5.88 -16.16 4.64
CA ALA A 151 -5.24 -16.55 5.89
C ALA A 151 -4.23 -17.71 5.67
N ALA A 152 -4.62 -18.73 4.92
CA ALA A 152 -3.76 -19.85 4.59
C ALA A 152 -2.52 -19.40 3.79
N ILE A 153 -2.73 -18.61 2.73
CA ILE A 153 -1.65 -18.09 1.88
C ILE A 153 -0.72 -17.17 2.68
N THR A 154 -1.27 -16.22 3.43
CA THR A 154 -0.49 -15.27 4.22
C THR A 154 0.34 -15.99 5.27
N GLY A 155 -0.20 -17.01 5.92
CA GLY A 155 0.53 -17.86 6.86
C GLY A 155 1.69 -18.61 6.20
N MET A 156 1.43 -19.28 5.07
CA MET A 156 2.47 -19.99 4.31
C MET A 156 3.56 -19.03 3.80
N ASN A 157 3.17 -17.90 3.24
CA ASN A 157 4.09 -16.88 2.74
C ASN A 157 4.95 -16.27 3.86
N ALA A 158 4.38 -16.04 5.06
CA ALA A 158 5.12 -15.55 6.22
C ALA A 158 6.20 -16.55 6.67
N VAL A 159 5.88 -17.84 6.68
CA VAL A 159 6.86 -18.91 6.98
C VAL A 159 7.99 -18.94 5.94
N MET A 160 7.65 -18.86 4.65
CA MET A 160 8.64 -18.86 3.57
C MET A 160 9.50 -17.60 3.58
N ALA A 161 8.88 -16.44 3.80
CA ALA A 161 9.59 -15.17 3.91
C ALA A 161 10.59 -15.14 5.08
N THR A 162 10.28 -15.80 6.20
CA THR A 162 11.22 -15.95 7.31
C THR A 162 12.34 -16.93 7.00
N ARG A 163 12.00 -18.07 6.42
CA ARG A 163 12.97 -19.12 6.13
C ARG A 163 14.02 -18.68 5.10
N PHE A 164 13.60 -17.96 4.08
CA PHE A 164 14.44 -17.52 2.96
C PHE A 164 14.75 -16.01 3.02
N ALA A 165 14.62 -15.35 4.16
CA ALA A 165 14.75 -13.91 4.33
C ALA A 165 16.03 -13.32 3.71
N HIS A 166 17.13 -14.07 3.77
CA HIS A 166 18.47 -13.64 3.32
C HIS A 166 18.94 -14.31 2.01
N HIS A 167 18.07 -15.09 1.37
CA HIS A 167 18.43 -15.75 0.11
C HIS A 167 18.17 -14.83 -1.08
N ASP A 168 19.04 -14.93 -2.08
CA ASP A 168 18.80 -14.29 -3.39
C ASP A 168 17.51 -14.84 -4.00
N ASN A 169 16.75 -13.95 -4.65
CA ASN A 169 15.49 -14.30 -5.28
C ASN A 169 15.23 -13.48 -6.53
N TRP A 170 14.45 -14.04 -7.45
CA TRP A 170 14.14 -13.41 -8.74
C TRP A 170 13.42 -12.09 -8.62
N PHE A 171 12.53 -11.94 -7.64
CA PHE A 171 11.76 -10.73 -7.46
C PHE A 171 12.66 -9.56 -7.05
N SER A 172 13.54 -9.76 -6.07
CA SER A 172 14.52 -8.76 -5.65
C SER A 172 15.53 -8.44 -6.75
N ALA A 173 15.93 -9.43 -7.55
CA ALA A 173 16.79 -9.20 -8.71
C ALA A 173 16.10 -8.35 -9.77
N GLY A 174 14.81 -8.59 -10.05
CA GLY A 174 14.02 -7.78 -10.96
C GLY A 174 13.86 -6.34 -10.48
N LEU A 175 13.54 -6.12 -9.20
CA LEU A 175 13.44 -4.80 -8.60
C LEU A 175 14.78 -4.04 -8.65
N HIS A 176 15.89 -4.74 -8.46
CA HIS A 176 17.21 -4.14 -8.60
C HIS A 176 17.48 -3.69 -10.05
N ALA A 177 17.08 -4.50 -11.03
CA ALA A 177 17.26 -4.16 -12.45
C ALA A 177 16.50 -2.89 -12.86
N VAL A 178 15.36 -2.60 -12.22
CA VAL A 178 14.59 -1.35 -12.43
C VAL A 178 14.96 -0.22 -11.47
N GLY A 179 16.05 -0.37 -10.70
CA GLY A 179 16.56 0.69 -9.83
C GLY A 179 15.89 0.85 -8.47
N VAL A 180 15.00 -0.06 -8.09
CA VAL A 180 14.26 0.01 -6.81
C VAL A 180 15.08 -0.51 -5.61
N GLY A 181 16.18 -1.24 -5.87
CA GLY A 181 17.02 -1.84 -4.83
C GLY A 181 16.81 -3.35 -4.72
N ARG A 182 17.44 -3.97 -3.71
CA ARG A 182 17.31 -5.43 -3.44
C ARG A 182 16.63 -5.66 -2.10
N PRO A 183 15.30 -5.55 -2.00
CA PRO A 183 14.59 -5.90 -0.77
C PRO A 183 14.75 -7.39 -0.49
N GLY A 184 14.88 -7.76 0.79
CA GLY A 184 14.86 -9.16 1.19
C GLY A 184 13.48 -9.79 0.99
N LEU A 185 13.41 -11.12 1.00
CA LEU A 185 12.17 -11.85 0.72
C LEU A 185 11.04 -11.51 1.72
N TRP A 186 11.39 -11.18 2.96
CA TRP A 186 10.41 -10.71 3.94
C TRP A 186 9.69 -9.42 3.47
N ALA A 187 10.45 -8.43 2.98
CA ALA A 187 9.89 -7.18 2.49
C ALA A 187 9.03 -7.39 1.22
N VAL A 188 9.49 -8.28 0.32
CA VAL A 188 8.71 -8.71 -0.85
C VAL A 188 7.37 -9.33 -0.43
N SER A 189 7.39 -10.23 0.57
CA SER A 189 6.17 -10.89 1.07
C SER A 189 5.19 -9.88 1.69
N VAL A 190 5.70 -8.91 2.45
CA VAL A 190 4.87 -7.83 3.02
C VAL A 190 4.21 -7.02 1.90
N GLY A 191 5.00 -6.57 0.92
CA GLY A 191 4.48 -5.75 -0.18
C GLY A 191 3.43 -6.48 -1.01
N LEU A 192 3.71 -7.73 -1.41
CA LEU A 192 2.76 -8.55 -2.18
C LEU A 192 1.53 -8.96 -1.37
N GLY A 193 1.68 -9.17 -0.06
CA GLY A 193 0.54 -9.39 0.85
C GLY A 193 -0.41 -8.19 0.90
N MET A 194 0.15 -6.98 0.89
CA MET A 194 -0.67 -5.75 0.80
C MET A 194 -1.38 -5.64 -0.54
N VAL A 195 -0.70 -5.99 -1.65
CA VAL A 195 -1.34 -6.03 -2.98
C VAL A 195 -2.48 -7.05 -2.99
N GLY A 196 -2.23 -8.29 -2.55
CA GLY A 196 -3.25 -9.34 -2.51
C GLY A 196 -4.45 -8.96 -1.63
N ALA A 197 -4.21 -8.38 -0.46
CA ALA A 197 -5.29 -7.88 0.40
C ALA A 197 -6.08 -6.74 -0.24
N THR A 198 -5.41 -5.81 -0.94
CA THR A 198 -6.08 -4.72 -1.66
C THR A 198 -7.00 -5.26 -2.74
N LEU A 199 -6.52 -6.21 -3.55
CA LEU A 199 -7.31 -6.83 -4.61
C LEU A 199 -8.49 -7.63 -4.05
N SER A 200 -8.27 -8.39 -2.97
CA SER A 200 -9.31 -9.15 -2.28
C SER A 200 -10.39 -8.22 -1.68
N VAL A 201 -9.97 -7.13 -1.02
CA VAL A 201 -10.90 -6.15 -0.43
C VAL A 201 -11.65 -5.36 -1.50
N ALA A 202 -11.01 -5.08 -2.64
CA ALA A 202 -11.68 -4.43 -3.77
C ALA A 202 -12.82 -5.27 -4.36
N ALA A 203 -12.70 -6.60 -4.31
CA ALA A 203 -13.77 -7.51 -4.72
C ALA A 203 -14.99 -7.47 -3.77
N HIS A 204 -14.75 -7.26 -2.46
CA HIS A 204 -15.78 -7.19 -1.41
C HIS A 204 -16.01 -5.74 -0.96
N ARG A 205 -16.31 -4.86 -1.87
CA ARG A 205 -16.32 -3.38 -1.73
C ARG A 205 -17.20 -2.85 -0.61
N ALA A 206 -18.32 -3.50 -0.35
CA ALA A 206 -19.31 -3.03 0.62
C ALA A 206 -18.97 -3.40 2.07
N ASP A 207 -18.02 -4.33 2.31
CA ASP A 207 -17.74 -4.84 3.65
C ASP A 207 -16.46 -4.25 4.27
N VAL A 208 -16.66 -3.24 5.12
CA VAL A 208 -15.59 -2.65 5.93
C VAL A 208 -15.09 -3.64 6.99
N GLY A 209 -15.96 -4.54 7.48
CA GLY A 209 -15.59 -5.58 8.43
C GLY A 209 -14.58 -6.55 7.83
N TYR A 210 -14.79 -6.98 6.58
CA TYR A 210 -13.85 -7.79 5.82
C TYR A 210 -12.48 -7.09 5.66
N ALA A 211 -12.48 -5.80 5.32
CA ALA A 211 -11.26 -5.02 5.21
C ALA A 211 -10.47 -4.96 6.54
N LEU A 212 -11.15 -4.74 7.65
CA LEU A 212 -10.53 -4.74 8.99
C LEU A 212 -10.01 -6.13 9.39
N ALA A 213 -10.71 -7.19 9.03
CA ALA A 213 -10.24 -8.56 9.23
C ALA A 213 -8.94 -8.83 8.44
N GLN A 214 -8.83 -8.34 7.19
CA GLN A 214 -7.60 -8.42 6.40
C GLN A 214 -6.45 -7.61 7.03
N VAL A 215 -6.73 -6.43 7.59
CA VAL A 215 -5.73 -5.66 8.38
C VAL A 215 -5.22 -6.48 9.55
N ALA A 216 -6.11 -7.07 10.34
CA ALA A 216 -5.73 -7.89 11.49
C ALA A 216 -4.87 -9.09 11.08
N LEU A 217 -5.27 -9.79 10.00
CA LEU A 217 -4.53 -10.92 9.43
C LEU A 217 -3.10 -10.53 9.05
N LEU A 218 -2.95 -9.46 8.27
CA LEU A 218 -1.64 -9.00 7.82
C LEU A 218 -0.77 -8.55 8.98
N LEU A 219 -1.35 -7.85 9.97
CA LEU A 219 -0.63 -7.43 11.16
C LEU A 219 -0.08 -8.61 11.96
N VAL A 220 -0.88 -9.64 12.19
CA VAL A 220 -0.44 -10.85 12.90
C VAL A 220 0.69 -11.53 12.13
N ALA A 221 0.52 -11.72 10.82
CA ALA A 221 1.53 -12.36 9.96
C ALA A 221 2.82 -11.54 9.88
N PHE A 222 2.72 -10.23 9.69
CA PHE A 222 3.91 -9.36 9.60
C PHE A 222 4.63 -9.24 10.92
N SER A 223 3.91 -9.06 12.03
CA SER A 223 4.52 -8.98 13.36
C SER A 223 5.20 -10.29 13.73
N GLY A 224 4.54 -11.43 13.48
CA GLY A 224 5.12 -12.76 13.76
C GLY A 224 6.36 -13.03 12.91
N SER A 225 6.31 -12.77 11.60
CA SER A 225 7.44 -12.96 10.70
C SER A 225 8.58 -11.97 10.98
N TYR A 226 8.29 -10.72 11.33
CA TYR A 226 9.28 -9.73 11.75
C TYR A 226 10.04 -10.18 13.00
N LEU A 227 9.32 -10.67 14.00
CA LEU A 227 9.95 -11.19 15.23
C LEU A 227 10.85 -12.39 14.96
N ALA A 228 10.48 -13.25 13.99
CA ALA A 228 11.26 -14.41 13.60
C ALA A 228 12.54 -14.04 12.82
N VAL A 229 12.48 -13.04 11.95
CA VAL A 229 13.65 -12.60 11.14
C VAL A 229 14.65 -11.78 11.97
N ARG A 230 14.21 -11.10 13.00
CA ARG A 230 14.98 -10.29 13.99
C ARG A 230 15.86 -9.15 13.45
N LYS A 231 16.29 -9.18 12.20
CA LYS A 231 17.17 -8.16 11.58
C LYS A 231 16.68 -7.83 10.16
N VAL A 232 15.61 -7.08 10.05
CA VAL A 232 15.20 -6.49 8.77
C VAL A 232 15.97 -5.17 8.62
N PRO A 233 16.77 -4.98 7.57
CA PRO A 233 17.48 -3.72 7.36
C PRO A 233 16.47 -2.59 7.13
N TRP A 234 16.74 -1.44 7.76
CA TRP A 234 15.85 -0.27 7.72
C TRP A 234 15.41 0.15 6.31
N PRO A 235 16.30 0.20 5.29
CA PRO A 235 15.86 0.57 3.95
C PRO A 235 14.76 -0.34 3.39
N ALA A 236 14.82 -1.65 3.67
CA ALA A 236 13.78 -2.59 3.26
C ALA A 236 12.48 -2.35 4.02
N LEU A 237 12.56 -2.08 5.32
CA LEU A 237 11.40 -1.76 6.15
C LEU A 237 10.74 -0.46 5.69
N GLN A 238 11.52 0.60 5.47
CA GLN A 238 11.04 1.89 5.00
C GLN A 238 10.36 1.78 3.63
N LEU A 239 10.97 1.09 2.68
CA LEU A 239 10.46 0.93 1.33
C LEU A 239 9.11 0.19 1.34
N TRP A 240 9.05 -0.96 2.01
CA TRP A 240 7.92 -1.89 1.89
C TRP A 240 6.82 -1.68 2.92
N VAL A 241 7.13 -1.13 4.08
CA VAL A 241 6.14 -0.91 5.14
C VAL A 241 5.55 0.49 5.08
N VAL A 242 6.29 1.48 4.58
CA VAL A 242 5.86 2.87 4.53
C VAL A 242 5.61 3.34 3.11
N TRP A 243 6.60 3.23 2.23
CA TRP A 243 6.52 3.78 0.88
C TRP A 243 5.55 3.02 -0.02
N LEU A 244 5.55 1.70 0.01
CA LEU A 244 4.69 0.92 -0.87
C LEU A 244 3.20 1.14 -0.58
N PRO A 245 2.71 1.07 0.67
CA PRO A 245 1.33 1.42 0.98
C PRO A 245 0.98 2.85 0.62
N SER A 246 1.92 3.81 0.85
CA SER A 246 1.70 5.21 0.48
C SER A 246 1.58 5.39 -1.04
N VAL A 247 2.43 4.73 -1.83
CA VAL A 247 2.35 4.74 -3.30
C VAL A 247 1.07 4.08 -3.79
N PHE A 248 0.66 2.95 -3.21
CA PHE A 248 -0.62 2.31 -3.54
C PHE A 248 -1.80 3.22 -3.21
N THR A 249 -1.80 3.87 -2.06
CA THR A 249 -2.82 4.84 -1.69
C THR A 249 -2.91 5.97 -2.72
N LEU A 250 -1.77 6.55 -3.09
CA LEU A 250 -1.70 7.60 -4.11
C LEU A 250 -2.11 7.09 -5.50
N ALA A 251 -1.83 5.84 -5.84
CA ALA A 251 -2.26 5.24 -7.10
C ALA A 251 -3.76 4.95 -7.14
N ILE A 252 -4.41 4.72 -6.01
CA ILE A 252 -5.87 4.55 -5.92
C ILE A 252 -6.60 5.84 -6.26
N ILE A 253 -6.03 7.02 -5.95
CA ILE A 253 -6.63 8.32 -6.26
C ILE A 253 -6.90 8.48 -7.77
N PRO A 254 -5.91 8.33 -8.69
CA PRO A 254 -6.17 8.37 -10.12
C PRO A 254 -7.17 7.31 -10.59
N LEU A 255 -7.16 6.12 -9.99
CA LEU A 255 -8.10 5.06 -10.33
C LEU A 255 -9.53 5.45 -9.95
N ALA A 256 -9.72 6.11 -8.81
CA ALA A 256 -11.02 6.66 -8.41
C ALA A 256 -11.49 7.75 -9.37
N VAL A 257 -10.57 8.62 -9.86
CA VAL A 257 -10.88 9.66 -10.88
C VAL A 257 -11.39 9.07 -12.18
N PHE A 258 -10.82 7.94 -12.60
CA PHE A 258 -11.22 7.26 -13.84
C PHE A 258 -12.41 6.31 -13.67
N ASP A 259 -13.16 6.47 -12.57
CA ASP A 259 -14.35 5.66 -12.26
C ASP A 259 -14.06 4.14 -12.25
N VAL A 260 -12.81 3.80 -11.95
CA VAL A 260 -12.42 2.41 -11.75
C VAL A 260 -13.01 1.98 -10.42
N GLU A 261 -13.97 1.10 -10.47
CA GLU A 261 -14.76 0.58 -9.33
C GLU A 261 -13.93 -0.02 -8.17
N MET A 262 -12.60 0.02 -8.23
CA MET A 262 -11.70 -0.42 -7.15
C MET A 262 -11.63 0.52 -5.95
N ALA A 263 -12.18 1.72 -6.05
CA ALA A 263 -12.08 2.76 -5.01
C ALA A 263 -13.26 2.71 -4.02
N GLY A 264 -13.54 1.56 -3.45
CA GLY A 264 -14.57 1.41 -2.42
C GLY A 264 -14.10 1.85 -1.03
N LEU A 265 -15.05 2.20 -0.15
CA LEU A 265 -14.81 2.55 1.25
C LEU A 265 -13.96 1.50 1.99
N SER A 266 -14.17 0.22 1.71
CA SER A 266 -13.43 -0.90 2.27
C SER A 266 -11.94 -0.88 1.92
N VAL A 267 -11.58 -0.50 0.69
CA VAL A 267 -10.17 -0.37 0.26
C VAL A 267 -9.48 0.74 1.01
N TYR A 268 -10.13 1.88 1.18
CA TYR A 268 -9.59 2.99 1.98
C TYR A 268 -9.44 2.62 3.46
N ALA A 269 -10.42 1.91 4.03
CA ALA A 269 -10.34 1.43 5.40
C ALA A 269 -9.19 0.43 5.60
N LEU A 270 -8.94 -0.47 4.65
CA LEU A 270 -7.79 -1.35 4.65
C LEU A 270 -6.47 -0.56 4.69
N HIS A 271 -6.30 0.40 3.77
CA HIS A 271 -5.07 1.19 3.69
C HIS A 271 -4.86 2.05 4.93
N ALA A 272 -5.91 2.73 5.43
CA ALA A 272 -5.85 3.50 6.66
C ALA A 272 -5.45 2.63 7.86
N GLY A 273 -6.07 1.47 8.02
CA GLY A 273 -5.75 0.52 9.07
C GLY A 273 -4.31 0.02 9.01
N LEU A 274 -3.84 -0.37 7.82
CA LEU A 274 -2.45 -0.81 7.61
C LEU A 274 -1.44 0.31 7.88
N MET A 275 -1.71 1.53 7.44
CA MET A 275 -0.82 2.68 7.68
C MET A 275 -0.70 2.99 9.17
N VAL A 276 -1.81 3.06 9.90
CA VAL A 276 -1.81 3.29 11.35
C VAL A 276 -1.03 2.19 12.06
N ALA A 277 -1.28 0.94 11.71
CA ALA A 277 -0.68 -0.20 12.34
C ALA A 277 0.83 -0.30 12.06
N CYS A 278 1.24 -0.19 10.80
CA CYS A 278 2.66 -0.23 10.40
C CYS A 278 3.43 0.94 11.01
N THR A 279 2.87 2.14 10.99
CA THR A 279 3.46 3.33 11.60
C THR A 279 3.67 3.12 13.10
N SER A 280 2.66 2.60 13.80
CA SER A 280 2.73 2.33 15.23
C SER A 280 3.83 1.33 15.58
N VAL A 281 3.93 0.22 14.83
CA VAL A 281 4.97 -0.81 15.07
C VAL A 281 6.38 -0.24 14.87
N VAL A 282 6.58 0.56 13.82
CA VAL A 282 7.90 1.13 13.51
C VAL A 282 8.30 2.17 14.54
N VAL A 283 7.38 3.06 14.93
CA VAL A 283 7.62 4.11 15.95
C VAL A 283 8.01 3.52 17.28
N LEU A 284 7.42 2.39 17.67
CA LEU A 284 7.72 1.74 18.96
C LEU A 284 9.13 1.10 19.02
N LYS A 285 9.74 0.78 17.87
CA LYS A 285 10.96 -0.05 17.84
C LYS A 285 12.22 0.63 17.34
N HIS A 286 12.13 1.76 16.64
CA HIS A 286 13.28 2.36 15.97
C HIS A 286 13.74 3.68 16.61
N GLU A 287 15.00 4.05 16.31
CA GLU A 287 15.58 5.32 16.73
C GLU A 287 14.74 6.51 16.23
N ALA A 288 14.80 7.63 16.97
CA ALA A 288 13.95 8.79 16.72
C ALA A 288 14.04 9.30 15.27
N SER A 289 15.25 9.40 14.69
CA SER A 289 15.44 9.88 13.31
C SER A 289 14.75 9.02 12.25
N VAL A 290 14.70 7.71 12.48
CA VAL A 290 14.09 6.73 11.62
C VAL A 290 12.58 6.74 11.79
N SER A 291 12.10 6.82 13.03
CA SER A 291 10.68 6.89 13.30
C SER A 291 10.02 8.18 12.80
N ASP A 292 10.77 9.28 12.71
CA ASP A 292 10.25 10.55 12.22
C ASP A 292 9.85 10.50 10.74
N HIS A 293 10.63 9.82 9.89
CA HIS A 293 10.25 9.61 8.49
C HIS A 293 8.98 8.78 8.33
N VAL A 294 8.84 7.73 9.15
CA VAL A 294 7.66 6.87 9.15
C VAL A 294 6.42 7.62 9.64
N LEU A 295 6.57 8.39 10.72
CA LEU A 295 5.51 9.25 11.24
C LEU A 295 5.04 10.26 10.20
N TRP A 296 6.00 10.90 9.52
CA TRP A 296 5.68 11.85 8.46
C TRP A 296 4.89 11.18 7.32
N ALA A 297 5.43 10.12 6.71
CA ALA A 297 4.80 9.47 5.58
C ALA A 297 3.45 8.83 5.94
N GLY A 298 3.38 8.15 7.10
CA GLY A 298 2.16 7.52 7.58
C GLY A 298 1.07 8.54 7.90
N SER A 299 1.43 9.69 8.49
CA SER A 299 0.47 10.74 8.79
C SER A 299 -0.08 11.40 7.52
N MET A 300 0.76 11.64 6.51
CA MET A 300 0.30 12.17 5.23
C MET A 300 -0.64 11.21 4.50
N ALA A 301 -0.28 9.93 4.44
CA ALA A 301 -1.15 8.92 3.87
C ALA A 301 -2.48 8.80 4.64
N LEU A 302 -2.46 8.89 5.97
CA LEU A 302 -3.68 8.87 6.77
C LEU A 302 -4.57 10.08 6.50
N VAL A 303 -4.00 11.29 6.36
CA VAL A 303 -4.76 12.49 5.99
C VAL A 303 -5.43 12.34 4.63
N VAL A 304 -4.70 11.86 3.63
CA VAL A 304 -5.24 11.58 2.30
C VAL A 304 -6.38 10.56 2.37
N LEU A 305 -6.18 9.46 3.09
CA LEU A 305 -7.21 8.43 3.25
C LEU A 305 -8.45 8.94 3.97
N LEU A 306 -8.30 9.70 5.04
CA LEU A 306 -9.43 10.33 5.75
C LEU A 306 -10.21 11.26 4.83
N THR A 307 -9.51 12.04 3.99
CA THR A 307 -10.16 12.93 3.02
C THR A 307 -10.96 12.15 1.98
N LEU A 308 -10.42 11.03 1.48
CA LEU A 308 -11.09 10.19 0.49
C LEU A 308 -12.23 9.33 1.06
N LEU A 309 -12.24 9.10 2.39
CA LEU A 309 -13.31 8.37 3.06
C LEU A 309 -14.62 9.16 3.18
N VAL A 310 -14.55 10.49 3.05
CA VAL A 310 -15.74 11.34 3.15
C VAL A 310 -16.33 11.51 1.75
N PRO A 311 -17.54 11.01 1.49
CA PRO A 311 -18.16 11.12 0.18
C PRO A 311 -18.54 12.56 -0.17
N ALA A 312 -18.64 12.86 -1.45
CA ALA A 312 -19.22 14.10 -1.94
C ALA A 312 -20.63 14.29 -1.36
N GLY A 313 -20.95 15.50 -0.90
CA GLY A 313 -22.25 15.79 -0.27
C GLY A 313 -22.43 15.19 1.12
N ALA A 314 -21.34 14.87 1.81
CA ALA A 314 -21.38 14.37 3.19
C ALA A 314 -22.12 15.33 4.12
N ASP A 315 -22.82 14.77 5.11
CA ASP A 315 -23.50 15.51 6.14
C ASP A 315 -22.53 16.30 7.05
N ASP A 316 -23.05 17.29 7.77
CA ASP A 316 -22.25 18.14 8.66
C ASP A 316 -21.45 17.33 9.69
N THR A 317 -21.98 16.19 10.15
CA THR A 317 -21.30 15.32 11.12
C THR A 317 -20.05 14.71 10.52
N SER A 318 -20.12 14.20 9.29
CA SER A 318 -18.98 13.61 8.57
C SER A 318 -17.91 14.65 8.26
N GLN A 319 -18.31 15.88 7.91
CA GLN A 319 -17.38 17.00 7.72
C GLN A 319 -16.65 17.37 9.02
N HIS A 320 -17.36 17.44 10.16
CA HIS A 320 -16.76 17.70 11.47
C HIS A 320 -15.78 16.61 11.89
N LEU A 321 -16.12 15.33 11.63
CA LEU A 321 -15.23 14.21 11.92
C LEU A 321 -13.97 14.24 11.04
N LEU A 322 -14.10 14.60 9.76
CA LEU A 322 -12.96 14.78 8.87
C LEU A 322 -12.03 15.88 9.38
N VAL A 323 -12.56 17.08 9.55
CA VAL A 323 -11.76 18.25 9.98
C VAL A 323 -11.13 18.01 11.34
N GLY A 324 -11.88 17.47 12.30
CA GLY A 324 -11.38 17.11 13.63
C GLY A 324 -10.32 16.02 13.60
N GLY A 325 -10.51 14.98 12.78
CA GLY A 325 -9.55 13.89 12.59
C GLY A 325 -8.23 14.38 11.99
N VAL A 326 -8.31 15.16 10.94
CA VAL A 326 -7.14 15.73 10.25
C VAL A 326 -6.38 16.70 11.17
N LEU A 327 -7.06 17.60 11.88
CA LEU A 327 -6.43 18.47 12.88
C LEU A 327 -5.75 17.67 13.99
N THR A 328 -6.37 16.58 14.46
CA THR A 328 -5.80 15.72 15.50
C THR A 328 -4.48 15.09 15.03
N VAL A 329 -4.39 14.63 13.78
CA VAL A 329 -3.15 14.11 13.21
C VAL A 329 -2.05 15.17 13.23
N TRP A 330 -2.33 16.41 12.82
CA TRP A 330 -1.33 17.49 12.80
C TRP A 330 -0.96 18.00 14.19
N ILE A 331 -1.90 18.10 15.12
CA ILE A 331 -1.60 18.42 16.53
C ILE A 331 -0.68 17.34 17.12
N GLY A 332 -0.91 16.08 16.79
CA GLY A 332 -0.03 14.98 17.18
C GLY A 332 1.38 15.14 16.64
N LEU A 333 1.51 15.41 15.34
CA LEU A 333 2.81 15.67 14.69
C LEU A 333 3.53 16.87 15.28
N ALA A 334 2.82 18.00 15.49
CA ALA A 334 3.38 19.19 16.09
C ALA A 334 3.89 18.92 17.51
N SER A 335 3.10 18.20 18.30
CA SER A 335 3.48 17.80 19.66
C SER A 335 4.73 16.94 19.68
N LEU A 336 4.86 15.99 18.74
CA LEU A 336 6.04 15.16 18.60
C LEU A 336 7.25 15.96 18.12
N ALA A 337 7.07 16.85 17.14
CA ALA A 337 8.11 17.75 16.67
C ALA A 337 8.70 18.60 17.81
N LEU A 338 7.82 19.17 18.64
CA LEU A 338 8.23 19.98 19.79
C LEU A 338 8.92 19.16 20.89
N ARG A 339 8.45 17.92 21.13
CA ARG A 339 9.07 17.04 22.16
C ARG A 339 10.42 16.52 21.75
N ARG A 340 10.64 16.27 20.47
CA ARG A 340 11.86 15.65 19.92
C ARG A 340 12.83 16.67 19.35
N ASP A 341 12.48 17.96 19.30
CA ASP A 341 13.21 18.99 18.59
C ASP A 341 13.54 18.57 17.15
N ALA A 342 12.53 18.02 16.43
CA ALA A 342 12.69 17.41 15.12
C ALA A 342 12.24 18.35 14.00
N PRO A 343 13.17 19.03 13.27
CA PRO A 343 12.85 19.98 12.20
C PRO A 343 12.03 19.35 11.06
N SER A 344 12.25 18.08 10.78
CA SER A 344 11.53 17.35 9.72
C SER A 344 10.04 17.23 10.00
N LEU A 345 9.69 16.85 11.24
CA LEU A 345 8.30 16.77 11.67
C LEU A 345 7.67 18.16 11.81
N ALA A 346 8.46 19.15 12.27
CA ALA A 346 8.03 20.54 12.37
C ALA A 346 7.62 21.09 10.99
N GLY A 347 8.43 20.85 9.94
CA GLY A 347 8.11 21.28 8.59
C GLY A 347 6.79 20.71 8.08
N VAL A 348 6.59 19.42 8.26
CA VAL A 348 5.33 18.76 7.84
C VAL A 348 4.15 19.29 8.66
N ALA A 349 4.29 19.38 9.98
CA ALA A 349 3.21 19.84 10.85
C ALA A 349 2.76 21.29 10.57
N VAL A 350 3.70 22.15 10.13
CA VAL A 350 3.41 23.55 9.79
C VAL A 350 2.87 23.71 8.37
N LEU A 351 3.50 23.06 7.37
CA LEU A 351 3.15 23.32 5.97
C LEU A 351 1.95 22.51 5.47
N SER A 352 1.79 21.27 5.95
CA SER A 352 0.75 20.37 5.43
C SER A 352 -0.69 20.82 5.72
N PRO A 353 -1.03 21.40 6.90
CA PRO A 353 -2.37 21.91 7.15
C PRO A 353 -2.79 22.98 6.14
N TRP A 354 -1.89 23.89 5.82
CA TRP A 354 -2.15 24.94 4.83
C TRP A 354 -2.30 24.39 3.42
N ALA A 355 -1.42 23.45 3.03
CA ALA A 355 -1.53 22.77 1.74
C ALA A 355 -2.85 21.99 1.60
N TRP A 356 -3.30 21.33 2.68
CA TRP A 356 -4.59 20.65 2.68
C TRP A 356 -5.76 21.64 2.59
N ALA A 357 -5.72 22.74 3.34
CA ALA A 357 -6.75 23.78 3.29
C ALA A 357 -6.88 24.39 1.89
N MET A 358 -5.78 24.54 1.15
CA MET A 358 -5.79 25.04 -0.22
C MET A 358 -6.65 24.20 -1.17
N LEU A 359 -6.80 22.91 -0.91
CA LEU A 359 -7.67 22.02 -1.72
C LEU A 359 -9.14 22.41 -1.64
N PHE A 360 -9.58 23.08 -0.53
CA PHE A 360 -10.98 23.44 -0.27
C PHE A 360 -11.27 24.92 -0.44
N VAL A 361 -10.24 25.74 -0.58
CA VAL A 361 -10.34 27.21 -0.59
C VAL A 361 -10.20 27.77 -1.99
N GLY A 362 -9.52 27.06 -2.89
CA GLY A 362 -9.34 27.47 -4.27
C GLY A 362 -10.39 26.83 -5.15
N ASP A 363 -10.98 27.64 -6.00
CA ASP A 363 -11.83 27.17 -7.11
C ASP A 363 -10.94 26.53 -8.18
N PHE A 364 -10.15 25.50 -7.73
CA PHE A 364 -9.27 24.74 -8.61
C PHE A 364 -10.02 23.67 -9.42
N ASP A 365 -11.35 23.55 -9.17
CA ASP A 365 -12.19 22.47 -9.64
C ASP A 365 -12.22 22.33 -11.16
N ASP A 366 -12.25 23.44 -11.90
CA ASP A 366 -12.49 23.36 -13.34
C ASP A 366 -11.24 23.11 -14.19
N ARG A 367 -10.03 23.16 -13.64
CA ARG A 367 -8.80 23.19 -14.48
C ARG A 367 -7.72 22.17 -14.18
N LEU A 368 -7.63 21.63 -12.96
CA LEU A 368 -6.54 20.73 -12.56
C LEU A 368 -7.03 19.37 -12.07
N LEU A 369 -8.21 19.28 -11.52
CA LEU A 369 -8.85 18.06 -11.05
C LEU A 369 -10.29 18.06 -11.54
N SER A 370 -10.47 17.85 -12.85
CA SER A 370 -11.80 17.67 -13.43
C SER A 370 -12.38 16.36 -12.92
N SER A 371 -12.86 16.35 -11.71
CA SER A 371 -13.66 15.24 -11.22
C SER A 371 -14.02 15.39 -9.77
N ASP A 372 -15.14 14.87 -9.45
CA ASP A 372 -15.82 14.66 -8.20
C ASP A 372 -14.99 14.07 -7.03
N ILE A 373 -13.65 14.00 -7.14
CA ILE A 373 -12.78 13.40 -6.11
C ILE A 373 -12.75 14.23 -4.85
N VAL A 374 -12.83 15.56 -4.96
CA VAL A 374 -12.80 16.49 -3.84
C VAL A 374 -14.02 17.42 -3.91
N ALA A 375 -15.17 16.87 -4.25
CA ALA A 375 -16.45 17.58 -4.18
C ALA A 375 -16.96 17.68 -2.72
N ILE A 376 -16.06 17.78 -1.74
CA ILE A 376 -16.43 18.03 -0.35
C ILE A 376 -16.46 19.54 -0.18
N GLU A 377 -17.62 20.13 -0.21
CA GLU A 377 -17.82 21.49 0.27
C GLU A 377 -17.68 21.49 1.79
N ILE A 378 -16.57 22.03 2.28
CA ILE A 378 -16.43 22.26 3.72
C ILE A 378 -17.18 23.54 4.08
N ASN A 379 -18.09 23.45 5.04
CA ASN A 379 -18.82 24.61 5.58
C ASN A 379 -17.83 25.71 5.99
N ALA A 380 -18.13 26.97 5.64
CA ALA A 380 -17.26 28.12 5.90
C ALA A 380 -16.87 28.27 7.39
N SER A 381 -17.76 27.92 8.31
CA SER A 381 -17.45 27.94 9.75
C SER A 381 -16.46 26.88 10.18
N LEU A 382 -16.54 25.69 9.57
CA LEU A 382 -15.58 24.60 9.78
C LEU A 382 -14.22 24.95 9.17
N LEU A 383 -14.21 25.52 7.97
CA LEU A 383 -12.99 26.00 7.34
C LEU A 383 -12.30 27.06 8.18
N ALA A 384 -13.04 28.03 8.68
CA ALA A 384 -12.53 29.05 9.59
C ALA A 384 -11.92 28.45 10.87
N GLY A 385 -12.62 27.49 11.48
CA GLY A 385 -12.12 26.74 12.63
C GLY A 385 -10.85 25.94 12.33
N PHE A 386 -10.80 25.30 11.15
CA PHE A 386 -9.62 24.60 10.67
C PHE A 386 -8.42 25.52 10.48
N LEU A 387 -8.62 26.67 9.81
CA LEU A 387 -7.56 27.67 9.59
C LEU A 387 -7.04 28.24 10.91
N ALA A 388 -7.93 28.46 11.89
CA ALA A 388 -7.53 28.88 13.24
C ALA A 388 -6.68 27.80 13.92
N GLY A 389 -7.06 26.52 13.81
CA GLY A 389 -6.26 25.40 14.30
C GLY A 389 -4.89 25.30 13.63
N ALA A 390 -4.82 25.42 12.29
CA ALA A 390 -3.59 25.46 11.52
C ALA A 390 -2.69 26.63 11.95
N MET A 391 -3.27 27.80 12.22
CA MET A 391 -2.54 28.96 12.72
C MET A 391 -1.94 28.72 14.11
N LEU A 392 -2.70 28.09 15.03
CA LEU A 392 -2.20 27.74 16.36
C LEU A 392 -1.03 26.73 16.27
N ILE A 393 -1.12 25.74 15.38
CA ILE A 393 -0.04 24.78 15.13
C ILE A 393 1.20 25.51 14.61
N THR A 394 1.02 26.33 13.58
CA THR A 394 2.11 27.13 12.98
C THR A 394 2.79 28.00 14.03
N TYR A 395 2.01 28.71 14.83
CA TYR A 395 2.51 29.57 15.88
C TYR A 395 3.26 28.80 16.99
N ALA A 396 2.65 27.72 17.51
CA ALA A 396 3.26 26.91 18.56
C ALA A 396 4.60 26.30 18.15
N VAL A 397 4.68 25.81 16.90
CA VAL A 397 5.92 25.22 16.36
C VAL A 397 6.97 26.31 16.07
N ASN A 398 6.57 27.44 15.48
CA ASN A 398 7.49 28.54 15.15
C ASN A 398 8.09 29.19 16.38
N LEU A 399 7.39 29.29 17.50
CA LEU A 399 7.94 29.81 18.75
C LEU A 399 9.20 29.06 19.22
N ARG A 400 9.33 27.80 18.90
CA ARG A 400 10.45 26.96 19.37
C ARG A 400 11.39 26.52 18.26
N LEU A 401 10.88 26.23 17.08
CA LEU A 401 11.61 25.63 15.96
C LEU A 401 11.61 26.52 14.71
N GLY A 402 11.15 27.78 14.81
CA GLY A 402 10.97 28.67 13.65
C GLY A 402 12.26 28.95 12.88
N ASP A 403 13.39 29.03 13.58
CA ASP A 403 14.72 29.30 12.97
C ASP A 403 15.35 28.06 12.33
N THR A 404 14.70 26.90 12.43
CA THR A 404 15.23 25.67 11.83
C THR A 404 14.95 25.65 10.34
N GLY A 405 15.99 25.35 9.55
CA GLY A 405 15.84 25.16 8.11
C GLY A 405 15.02 23.90 7.78
N VAL A 406 14.03 24.04 6.91
CA VAL A 406 13.18 22.95 6.46
C VAL A 406 13.61 22.48 5.08
N ASN A 407 14.02 21.24 4.98
CA ASN A 407 14.31 20.58 3.71
C ASN A 407 13.31 19.43 3.49
N LEU A 408 12.15 19.75 2.93
CA LEU A 408 11.09 18.79 2.63
C LEU A 408 11.56 17.69 1.65
N GLY A 409 12.45 18.04 0.72
CA GLY A 409 12.99 17.07 -0.23
C GLY A 409 13.81 15.96 0.45
N ARG A 410 14.59 16.29 1.47
CA ARG A 410 15.33 15.30 2.26
C ARG A 410 14.38 14.33 2.97
N ASN A 411 13.27 14.82 3.46
CA ASN A 411 12.27 14.01 4.14
C ASN A 411 11.52 13.11 3.16
N PHE A 412 11.23 13.61 1.96
CA PHE A 412 10.48 12.89 0.94
C PHE A 412 11.30 11.76 0.30
N THR A 413 12.59 11.94 0.09
CA THR A 413 13.42 11.02 -0.70
C THR A 413 14.29 10.08 0.13
N GLY A 414 14.23 10.15 1.45
CA GLY A 414 14.83 9.18 2.37
C GLY A 414 16.34 8.98 2.26
N GLY A 415 17.10 9.96 1.75
CA GLY A 415 18.55 9.88 1.66
C GLY A 415 19.11 9.35 0.32
N THR A 416 18.32 9.32 -0.74
CA THR A 416 18.74 8.97 -2.10
C THR A 416 19.61 10.07 -2.75
N GLU A 417 20.22 9.77 -3.91
CA GLU A 417 20.98 10.80 -4.68
C GLU A 417 20.11 12.01 -5.08
N LEU A 418 18.81 11.79 -5.33
CA LEU A 418 17.87 12.85 -5.59
C LEU A 418 17.72 13.78 -4.37
N SER A 419 17.73 13.24 -3.16
CA SER A 419 17.66 14.03 -1.93
C SER A 419 18.91 14.88 -1.70
N ALA A 420 20.08 14.42 -2.17
CA ALA A 420 21.30 15.21 -2.10
C ALA A 420 21.20 16.46 -2.98
N ARG A 421 20.71 16.32 -4.21
CA ARG A 421 20.51 17.45 -5.14
C ARG A 421 19.47 18.45 -4.62
N ILE A 422 18.39 17.99 -4.01
CA ILE A 422 17.34 18.86 -3.45
C ILE A 422 17.85 19.55 -2.18
N ARG A 423 18.71 18.91 -1.39
CA ARG A 423 19.34 19.49 -0.21
C ARG A 423 20.23 20.68 -0.57
N ASP A 424 20.94 20.59 -1.68
CA ASP A 424 21.83 21.65 -2.17
C ASP A 424 21.05 22.86 -2.71
N ALA A 425 19.75 22.74 -2.97
CA ALA A 425 18.89 23.83 -3.41
C ALA A 425 18.49 24.82 -2.30
N GLY A 426 18.93 24.61 -1.07
CA GLY A 426 18.72 25.49 0.07
C GLY A 426 17.59 25.04 1.01
N SER A 427 17.72 25.40 2.27
CA SER A 427 16.68 25.23 3.29
C SER A 427 15.95 26.56 3.47
N LEU A 428 14.61 26.50 3.46
CA LEU A 428 13.79 27.64 3.88
C LEU A 428 13.67 27.65 5.40
N ASP A 429 13.72 28.83 5.98
CA ASP A 429 13.37 29.05 7.37
C ASP A 429 11.91 28.63 7.58
N LEU A 430 11.65 27.82 8.62
CA LEU A 430 10.31 27.29 8.89
C LEU A 430 9.32 28.41 9.18
N TRP A 431 9.76 29.46 9.90
CA TRP A 431 8.91 30.59 10.21
C TRP A 431 8.48 31.33 8.93
N ALA A 432 9.43 31.63 8.06
CA ALA A 432 9.16 32.31 6.78
C ALA A 432 8.28 31.47 5.86
N ALA A 433 8.58 30.14 5.75
CA ALA A 433 7.79 29.24 4.95
C ALA A 433 6.37 29.07 5.48
N GLY A 434 6.20 28.85 6.76
CA GLY A 434 4.88 28.71 7.40
C GLY A 434 4.03 29.99 7.29
N THR A 435 4.64 31.16 7.49
CA THR A 435 3.96 32.44 7.34
C THR A 435 3.53 32.70 5.89
N ALA A 436 4.40 32.39 4.91
CA ALA A 436 4.06 32.55 3.50
C ALA A 436 2.89 31.64 3.07
N PHE A 437 2.90 30.39 3.48
CA PHE A 437 1.81 29.45 3.21
C PHE A 437 0.49 29.87 3.89
N ALA A 438 0.56 30.30 5.16
CA ALA A 438 -0.58 30.82 5.89
C ALA A 438 -1.18 32.05 5.19
N LEU A 439 -0.33 33.02 4.82
CA LEU A 439 -0.77 34.22 4.11
C LEU A 439 -1.45 33.87 2.78
N LEU A 440 -0.80 33.02 1.98
CA LEU A 440 -1.34 32.61 0.68
C LEU A 440 -2.71 31.93 0.84
N THR A 441 -2.83 30.98 1.77
CA THR A 441 -4.07 30.23 1.99
C THR A 441 -5.19 31.14 2.47
N VAL A 442 -4.92 32.03 3.43
CA VAL A 442 -5.95 32.98 3.95
C VAL A 442 -6.36 33.98 2.87
N VAL A 443 -5.41 34.49 2.07
CA VAL A 443 -5.75 35.41 0.96
C VAL A 443 -6.64 34.70 -0.07
N VAL A 444 -6.32 33.45 -0.45
CA VAL A 444 -7.17 32.68 -1.37
C VAL A 444 -8.54 32.41 -0.76
N ALA A 445 -8.62 32.08 0.55
CA ALA A 445 -9.90 31.88 1.25
C ALA A 445 -10.80 33.12 1.26
N VAL A 446 -10.20 34.30 1.45
CA VAL A 446 -10.93 35.56 1.44
C VAL A 446 -11.38 35.94 0.01
N LEU A 447 -10.49 35.75 -0.98
CA LEU A 447 -10.80 36.06 -2.39
C LEU A 447 -11.84 35.11 -2.99
N GLY A 448 -11.86 33.86 -2.52
CA GLY A 448 -12.85 32.84 -2.92
C GLY A 448 -14.15 32.89 -2.12
N GLU A 449 -14.37 33.97 -1.32
CA GLU A 449 -15.58 34.15 -0.49
C GLU A 449 -15.84 33.03 0.55
N GLY A 450 -14.90 32.10 0.70
CA GLY A 450 -14.95 31.03 1.71
C GLY A 450 -14.67 31.51 3.13
N LEU A 451 -14.11 32.71 3.29
CA LEU A 451 -13.77 33.31 4.58
C LEU A 451 -14.06 34.83 4.58
N ALA A 452 -14.77 35.32 5.54
CA ALA A 452 -15.00 36.78 5.71
C ALA A 452 -13.66 37.51 5.99
N LEU A 453 -13.53 38.72 5.44
CA LEU A 453 -12.29 39.51 5.51
C LEU A 453 -11.83 39.75 6.97
N GLU A 454 -12.78 39.98 7.85
CA GLU A 454 -12.53 40.23 9.28
C GLU A 454 -11.84 39.04 9.95
N TRP A 455 -12.28 37.81 9.65
CA TRP A 455 -11.68 36.59 10.14
C TRP A 455 -10.29 36.34 9.50
N GLY A 456 -10.14 36.64 8.20
CA GLY A 456 -8.85 36.58 7.53
C GLY A 456 -7.81 37.49 8.17
N LEU A 457 -8.19 38.76 8.44
CA LEU A 457 -7.31 39.71 9.11
C LEU A 457 -6.99 39.29 10.55
N LEU A 458 -7.97 38.79 11.29
CA LEU A 458 -7.76 38.30 12.65
C LEU A 458 -6.75 37.14 12.67
N LEU A 459 -6.89 36.16 11.76
CA LEU A 459 -6.00 35.04 11.68
C LEU A 459 -4.55 35.44 11.36
N LEU A 460 -4.35 36.45 10.53
CA LEU A 460 -3.01 36.90 10.14
C LEU A 460 -2.36 37.84 11.16
N VAL A 461 -3.13 38.70 11.79
CA VAL A 461 -2.60 39.73 12.68
C VAL A 461 -2.37 39.21 14.10
N THR A 462 -3.20 38.28 14.59
CA THR A 462 -3.11 37.76 15.96
C THR A 462 -1.74 37.11 16.28
N PRO A 463 -1.16 36.22 15.45
CA PRO A 463 0.14 35.62 15.71
C PRO A 463 1.26 36.68 15.72
N VAL A 464 1.22 37.63 14.78
CA VAL A 464 2.23 38.69 14.69
C VAL A 464 2.19 39.59 15.92
N LEU A 465 1.01 39.99 16.37
CA LEU A 465 0.85 40.75 17.59
C LEU A 465 1.31 39.99 18.82
N THR A 466 0.99 38.70 18.91
CA THR A 466 1.39 37.87 20.04
C THR A 466 2.90 37.70 20.10
N GLU A 467 3.56 37.46 18.96
CA GLU A 467 5.03 37.44 18.90
C GLU A 467 5.65 38.77 19.29
N ALA A 468 5.10 39.87 18.79
CA ALA A 468 5.56 41.20 19.16
C ALA A 468 5.43 41.43 20.67
N VAL A 469 4.29 41.05 21.28
CA VAL A 469 4.08 41.14 22.71
C VAL A 469 5.05 40.27 23.50
N VAL A 470 5.25 39.01 23.07
CA VAL A 470 6.20 38.08 23.71
C VAL A 470 7.63 38.63 23.61
N ALA A 471 8.03 39.17 22.46
CA ALA A 471 9.34 39.78 22.25
C ALA A 471 9.52 41.03 23.14
N LEU A 472 8.49 41.83 23.30
CA LEU A 472 8.52 43.03 24.13
C LEU A 472 8.57 42.71 25.63
N LEU A 473 7.75 41.73 26.09
CA LEU A 473 7.64 41.36 27.48
C LEU A 473 8.71 40.37 27.96
N GLY A 474 9.21 39.50 27.06
CA GLY A 474 10.10 38.42 27.41
C GLY A 474 11.58 38.75 27.37
N GLY A 475 11.98 39.94 26.98
CA GLY A 475 13.39 40.31 26.77
C GLY A 475 14.11 39.28 25.92
N ARG A 476 14.60 39.68 24.77
CA ARG A 476 15.46 38.96 23.82
C ARG A 476 15.73 37.48 24.19
N ARG A 477 15.01 36.56 23.66
CA ARG A 477 15.52 35.20 23.56
C ARG A 477 16.77 35.27 22.68
N HIS A 478 17.92 35.00 23.26
CA HIS A 478 19.14 34.83 22.51
C HIS A 478 18.93 33.71 21.49
N HIS A 479 18.99 34.09 20.23
CA HIS A 479 19.13 33.17 19.12
C HIS A 479 20.54 32.60 19.10
#